data_76b7a528707a83207383bdbee8494e0b
#
_entry.id   76b7a528707a83207383bdbee8494e0b
#
_cell.length_a   1.000
_cell.length_b   1.000
_cell.length_c   1.000
_cell.angle_alpha   90.00
_cell.angle_beta   90.00
_cell.angle_gamma   90.00
#
_symmetry.space_group_name_H-M   'P 1'
#
loop_
_entity.id
_entity.type
_entity.pdbx_description
1 polymer ?
#
loop_
_entity_poly.entity_id
_entity_poly.type
_entity_poly.pdbx_seq_one_letter_code
_entity_poly.pdbx_strand_id
1 'polypeptide(L)'
;MAIKDANKQYIKFDTAVQVLKYEVLKRIAEKEFDGTSDKEKLNIAKEIVDDLKPNVRCCIYKERAIVEERMKLALGGHENRENMIEVIDIACDECPVNRFIVTDACRGCLAKKCRDSCNFGAISFDNRKCKIDYEKCKECGKCKEVCPYNAIAEVKRPCMRACIPKALSYDVDSKKAVIDDSKCIQCGACVVDCPFGAIMDKSYLVDVIRLLKDDKKVYAIVAPAISSQFNHSKIGKVITAIKKLGFEDVFEAALGADLVAVHECNEFKEKGGSDFMTTSCCPAFVSYIEKNYPELKECISNTVSPMVAMARLIKSQNKDVKTVFIGPCIAKKTEAKRSEVSGYVDYVLTFEELLALLDSRNIKIDECEESDTKHGSFYGRLFARSGGVTESVKHLIDSEGIKVDFRPILGDGIKDCDIKLRLAKLKRAQGNFLEGMACKGGCINGPGSLNHDIKNSKEVDKYGELSSSEKINDTLADIKFEDLNLSKNE
;
A
#
# COMPACT_ATOMS: atom_id res chain seq x y z
N MET A 1 -13.07 17.21 15.73
CA MET A 1 -12.29 17.91 14.69
C MET A 1 -13.19 18.09 13.48
N ALA A 2 -13.72 19.30 13.24
CA ALA A 2 -14.55 19.59 12.07
C ALA A 2 -13.61 20.05 10.96
N ILE A 3 -13.38 19.20 10.00
CA ILE A 3 -12.52 19.47 8.89
C ILE A 3 -13.29 20.33 7.86
N LYS A 4 -12.78 21.48 7.45
CA LYS A 4 -13.46 22.47 6.59
C LYS A 4 -12.88 22.53 5.19
N ASP A 5 -12.81 21.41 4.47
CA ASP A 5 -12.15 21.40 3.16
C ASP A 5 -13.10 21.05 2.01
N ALA A 6 -12.82 21.61 0.83
CA ALA A 6 -13.72 21.61 -0.32
C ALA A 6 -14.02 20.20 -0.88
N ASN A 7 -13.02 19.32 -0.94
CA ASN A 7 -13.22 17.96 -1.48
C ASN A 7 -13.72 16.98 -0.42
N LYS A 8 -13.74 17.36 0.84
CA LYS A 8 -14.03 16.51 1.98
C LYS A 8 -15.47 16.07 2.12
N GLN A 9 -16.43 16.86 1.67
CA GLN A 9 -17.83 16.44 1.65
C GLN A 9 -18.07 15.18 0.83
N TYR A 10 -17.13 14.83 -0.07
CA TYR A 10 -17.22 13.72 -0.99
C TYR A 10 -16.32 12.54 -0.61
N ILE A 11 -15.28 12.76 0.20
CA ILE A 11 -14.29 11.76 0.54
C ILE A 11 -14.48 11.29 1.97
N LYS A 12 -14.71 10.01 2.13
CA LYS A 12 -14.85 9.37 3.43
C LYS A 12 -13.54 8.62 3.76
N PHE A 13 -12.82 9.13 4.75
CA PHE A 13 -11.71 8.39 5.35
C PHE A 13 -12.22 7.23 6.21
N ASP A 14 -11.53 6.10 6.19
CA ASP A 14 -11.90 4.93 6.99
C ASP A 14 -11.65 5.16 8.48
N THR A 15 -10.62 5.93 8.83
CA THR A 15 -10.18 6.11 10.21
C THR A 15 -9.77 7.55 10.54
N ALA A 16 -9.88 7.91 11.83
CA ALA A 16 -9.36 9.18 12.33
C ALA A 16 -7.82 9.29 12.19
N VAL A 17 -7.11 8.17 12.10
CA VAL A 17 -5.66 8.14 11.85
C VAL A 17 -5.34 8.68 10.46
N GLN A 18 -6.11 8.28 9.45
CA GLN A 18 -5.96 8.81 8.08
C GLN A 18 -6.26 10.30 8.03
N VAL A 19 -7.30 10.76 8.74
CA VAL A 19 -7.62 12.19 8.85
C VAL A 19 -6.44 12.97 9.43
N LEU A 20 -5.83 12.48 10.51
CA LEU A 20 -4.67 13.14 11.11
C LEU A 20 -3.46 13.16 10.17
N LYS A 21 -3.19 12.05 9.46
CA LYS A 21 -2.14 11.99 8.44
C LYS A 21 -2.38 13.00 7.33
N TYR A 22 -3.59 13.04 6.80
CA TYR A 22 -4.02 13.97 5.77
C TYR A 22 -3.84 15.45 6.21
N GLU A 23 -4.27 15.81 7.43
CA GLU A 23 -4.10 17.18 7.92
C GLU A 23 -2.64 17.60 8.00
N VAL A 24 -1.75 16.69 8.45
CA VAL A 24 -0.30 16.97 8.47
C VAL A 24 0.24 17.17 7.06
N LEU A 25 -0.09 16.27 6.13
CA LEU A 25 0.35 16.34 4.73
C LEU A 25 -0.14 17.64 4.07
N LYS A 26 -1.40 17.98 4.26
CA LYS A 26 -2.00 19.19 3.70
C LYS A 26 -1.32 20.46 4.21
N ARG A 27 -1.12 20.59 5.54
CA ARG A 27 -0.45 21.77 6.12
C ARG A 27 0.98 21.92 5.64
N ILE A 28 1.71 20.79 5.50
CA ILE A 28 3.07 20.80 4.95
C ILE A 28 3.03 21.26 3.48
N ALA A 29 2.08 20.74 2.69
CA ALA A 29 1.93 21.13 1.29
C ALA A 29 1.61 22.63 1.15
N GLU A 30 0.67 23.18 1.94
CA GLU A 30 0.35 24.62 1.97
C GLU A 30 1.62 25.44 2.21
N LYS A 31 2.34 25.14 3.30
CA LYS A 31 3.56 25.87 3.67
C LYS A 31 4.69 25.74 2.63
N GLU A 32 4.85 24.56 2.02
CA GLU A 32 5.87 24.35 0.97
C GLU A 32 5.53 25.09 -0.32
N PHE A 33 4.24 25.09 -0.75
CA PHE A 33 3.81 25.88 -1.90
C PHE A 33 3.98 27.38 -1.67
N ASP A 34 3.73 27.87 -0.46
CA ASP A 34 3.90 29.28 -0.09
C ASP A 34 5.34 29.69 0.13
N GLY A 35 6.30 28.76 0.04
CA GLY A 35 7.73 29.05 0.27
C GLY A 35 8.09 29.34 1.72
N THR A 36 7.28 28.86 2.66
CA THR A 36 7.44 29.10 4.10
C THR A 36 8.71 28.39 4.62
N SER A 37 9.45 29.07 5.50
CA SER A 37 10.69 28.54 6.09
C SER A 37 10.45 27.30 6.97
N ASP A 38 11.45 26.43 7.12
CA ASP A 38 11.35 25.23 7.95
C ASP A 38 11.07 25.53 9.42
N LYS A 39 11.52 26.71 9.92
CA LYS A 39 11.20 27.17 11.29
C LYS A 39 9.73 27.44 11.49
N GLU A 40 9.07 28.01 10.50
CA GLU A 40 7.62 28.29 10.57
C GLU A 40 6.80 27.01 10.42
N LYS A 41 7.28 26.02 9.69
CA LYS A 41 6.67 24.68 9.61
C LYS A 41 6.57 24.01 10.99
N LEU A 42 7.48 24.28 11.93
CA LEU A 42 7.40 23.74 13.30
C LEU A 42 6.12 24.16 14.05
N ASN A 43 5.44 25.23 13.63
CA ASN A 43 4.18 25.64 14.22
C ASN A 43 2.98 24.77 13.81
N ILE A 44 3.09 23.95 12.76
CA ILE A 44 2.01 23.08 12.26
C ILE A 44 1.43 22.20 13.38
N ALA A 45 2.27 21.66 14.26
CA ALA A 45 1.80 20.84 15.38
C ALA A 45 0.85 21.61 16.32
N LYS A 46 1.10 22.91 16.53
CA LYS A 46 0.23 23.77 17.33
C LYS A 46 -1.03 24.20 16.57
N GLU A 47 -0.96 24.35 15.25
CA GLU A 47 -2.10 24.63 14.39
C GLU A 47 -3.10 23.47 14.36
N ILE A 48 -2.59 22.21 14.38
CA ILE A 48 -3.41 20.98 14.36
C ILE A 48 -3.96 20.66 15.77
N VAL A 49 -3.14 20.84 16.81
CA VAL A 49 -3.49 20.56 18.21
C VAL A 49 -3.47 21.87 18.97
N ASP A 50 -4.64 22.47 19.15
CA ASP A 50 -4.79 23.74 19.86
C ASP A 50 -4.51 23.64 21.36
N ASP A 51 -4.50 24.78 22.08
CA ASP A 51 -4.19 24.83 23.51
C ASP A 51 -5.34 24.43 24.43
N LEU A 52 -6.53 24.14 23.90
CA LEU A 52 -7.74 23.97 24.70
C LEU A 52 -7.83 22.58 25.33
N LYS A 53 -7.64 21.53 24.53
CA LYS A 53 -7.72 20.12 25.01
C LYS A 53 -7.12 19.15 24.01
N PRO A 54 -6.63 18.01 24.47
CA PRO A 54 -6.20 16.94 23.57
C PRO A 54 -7.41 16.34 22.86
N ASN A 55 -7.19 15.89 21.60
CA ASN A 55 -8.24 15.26 20.78
C ASN A 55 -8.29 13.74 21.00
N VAL A 56 -7.11 13.09 21.10
CA VAL A 56 -6.99 11.62 21.03
C VAL A 56 -6.07 11.05 22.10
N ARG A 57 -5.18 11.85 22.70
CA ARG A 57 -4.16 11.38 23.66
C ARG A 57 -4.37 11.96 25.06
N CYS A 58 -3.55 11.50 26.01
CA CYS A 58 -3.66 11.90 27.41
C CYS A 58 -3.42 13.40 27.65
N CYS A 59 -2.64 14.07 26.79
CA CYS A 59 -2.37 15.51 26.92
C CYS A 59 -1.95 16.11 25.57
N ILE A 60 -2.11 17.42 25.45
CA ILE A 60 -1.77 18.20 24.26
C ILE A 60 -0.27 18.13 23.89
N TYR A 61 0.61 18.05 24.88
CA TYR A 61 2.06 17.99 24.64
C TYR A 61 2.45 16.69 23.95
N LYS A 62 1.90 15.56 24.40
CA LYS A 62 2.14 14.26 23.75
C LYS A 62 1.55 14.22 22.35
N GLU A 63 0.36 14.77 22.16
CA GLU A 63 -0.31 14.81 20.87
C GLU A 63 0.48 15.65 19.87
N ARG A 64 0.99 16.84 20.28
CA ARG A 64 1.86 17.67 19.46
C ARG A 64 3.17 16.97 19.10
N ALA A 65 3.82 16.33 20.07
CA ALA A 65 5.05 15.57 19.80
C ALA A 65 4.81 14.42 18.79
N ILE A 66 3.64 13.76 18.83
CA ILE A 66 3.27 12.76 17.82
C ILE A 66 3.07 13.41 16.45
N VAL A 67 2.46 14.58 16.37
CA VAL A 67 2.29 15.34 15.12
C VAL A 67 3.65 15.76 14.57
N GLU A 68 4.58 16.21 15.41
CA GLU A 68 5.96 16.56 15.00
C GLU A 68 6.71 15.38 14.39
N GLU A 69 6.57 14.17 14.98
CA GLU A 69 7.16 12.96 14.39
C GLU A 69 6.51 12.61 13.03
N ARG A 70 5.18 12.79 12.89
CA ARG A 70 4.51 12.62 11.60
C ARG A 70 5.00 13.62 10.57
N MET A 71 5.26 14.86 10.98
CA MET A 71 5.81 15.88 10.10
C MET A 71 7.18 15.48 9.58
N LYS A 72 8.05 14.89 10.41
CA LYS A 72 9.36 14.37 9.94
C LYS A 72 9.18 13.33 8.84
N LEU A 73 8.23 12.39 9.00
CA LEU A 73 7.93 11.39 7.96
C LEU A 73 7.32 12.03 6.71
N ALA A 74 6.50 13.04 6.86
CA ALA A 74 5.92 13.79 5.74
C ALA A 74 6.95 14.65 4.99
N LEU A 75 8.08 15.00 5.64
CA LEU A 75 9.23 15.69 5.08
C LEU A 75 10.31 14.74 4.51
N GLY A 76 10.05 13.44 4.40
CA GLY A 76 10.96 12.44 3.84
C GLY A 76 11.52 11.44 4.85
N GLY A 77 11.21 11.59 6.15
CA GLY A 77 11.61 10.66 7.21
C GLY A 77 13.07 10.78 7.64
N HIS A 78 13.58 9.75 8.31
CA HIS A 78 14.95 9.73 8.77
C HIS A 78 15.90 9.30 7.63
N GLU A 79 16.93 10.09 7.37
CA GLU A 79 17.90 9.85 6.28
C GLU A 79 18.62 8.49 6.41
N ASN A 80 18.91 8.05 7.64
CA ASN A 80 19.63 6.81 7.90
C ASN A 80 18.81 5.53 7.79
N ARG A 81 17.53 5.60 7.40
CA ARG A 81 16.65 4.45 7.24
C ARG A 81 16.19 4.32 5.79
N GLU A 82 16.55 3.21 5.15
CA GLU A 82 16.12 2.91 3.78
C GLU A 82 14.65 2.49 3.69
N ASN A 83 14.10 1.91 4.77
CA ASN A 83 12.71 1.47 4.81
C ASN A 83 11.75 2.66 4.66
N MET A 84 10.76 2.48 3.79
CA MET A 84 9.72 3.50 3.55
C MET A 84 8.67 3.55 4.66
N ILE A 85 8.65 2.56 5.57
CA ILE A 85 7.71 2.48 6.67
C ILE A 85 8.47 2.61 7.97
N GLU A 86 8.05 3.55 8.82
CA GLU A 86 8.69 3.78 10.12
C GLU A 86 7.68 3.73 11.27
N VAL A 87 8.20 3.42 12.46
CA VAL A 87 7.44 3.45 13.72
C VAL A 87 7.63 4.81 14.37
N ILE A 88 6.54 5.43 14.76
CA ILE A 88 6.51 6.64 15.58
C ILE A 88 6.50 6.19 17.04
N ASP A 89 7.67 6.13 17.64
CA ASP A 89 7.89 5.52 18.96
C ASP A 89 7.01 6.11 20.05
N ILE A 90 6.86 7.43 20.07
CA ILE A 90 6.02 8.13 21.05
C ILE A 90 4.52 7.81 20.92
N ALA A 91 4.08 7.35 19.74
CA ALA A 91 2.71 6.94 19.49
C ALA A 91 2.48 5.42 19.72
N CYS A 92 3.55 4.64 19.85
CA CYS A 92 3.51 3.17 19.98
C CYS A 92 3.54 2.74 21.45
N ASP A 93 2.59 3.16 22.27
CA ASP A 93 2.59 2.96 23.72
C ASP A 93 1.29 2.41 24.31
N GLU A 94 0.19 2.43 23.57
CA GLU A 94 -1.13 2.01 24.06
C GLU A 94 -1.43 0.50 23.82
N CYS A 95 -0.60 -0.18 23.05
CA CYS A 95 -0.82 -1.59 22.77
C CYS A 95 -0.44 -2.48 23.97
N PRO A 96 -1.21 -3.54 24.22
CA PRO A 96 -0.86 -4.51 25.24
C PRO A 96 0.51 -5.15 24.95
N VAL A 97 1.31 -5.32 26.01
CA VAL A 97 2.62 -5.95 25.93
C VAL A 97 2.46 -7.46 25.95
N ASN A 98 1.57 -7.95 26.82
CA ASN A 98 1.38 -9.37 27.05
C ASN A 98 0.37 -9.95 26.06
N ARG A 99 0.72 -11.09 25.49
CA ARG A 99 -0.12 -11.80 24.51
C ARG A 99 -1.41 -12.35 25.10
N PHE A 100 -1.39 -12.79 26.35
CA PHE A 100 -2.55 -13.34 27.03
C PHE A 100 -2.93 -12.47 28.24
N ILE A 101 -4.19 -12.10 28.32
CA ILE A 101 -4.74 -11.32 29.42
C ILE A 101 -5.97 -12.01 30.00
N VAL A 102 -6.15 -11.90 31.32
CA VAL A 102 -7.37 -12.37 31.98
C VAL A 102 -8.41 -11.27 31.94
N THR A 103 -9.58 -11.57 31.40
CA THR A 103 -10.70 -10.64 31.29
C THR A 103 -11.66 -10.76 32.50
N ASP A 104 -12.60 -9.84 32.61
CA ASP A 104 -13.65 -9.86 33.64
C ASP A 104 -14.63 -11.05 33.52
N ALA A 105 -14.59 -11.79 32.41
CA ALA A 105 -15.32 -13.05 32.26
C ALA A 105 -14.81 -14.16 33.20
N CYS A 106 -13.64 -13.98 33.87
CA CYS A 106 -13.12 -14.95 34.79
C CYS A 106 -14.01 -15.09 36.02
N ARG A 107 -14.52 -16.32 36.25
CA ARG A 107 -15.40 -16.65 37.39
C ARG A 107 -14.66 -17.26 38.59
N GLY A 108 -13.34 -17.39 38.52
CA GLY A 108 -12.57 -18.03 39.60
C GLY A 108 -13.04 -19.46 39.90
N CYS A 109 -13.34 -20.22 38.85
CA CYS A 109 -13.96 -21.55 38.94
C CYS A 109 -13.16 -22.51 39.83
N LEU A 110 -13.87 -23.43 40.48
CA LEU A 110 -13.25 -24.42 41.42
C LEU A 110 -12.26 -25.34 40.67
N ALA A 111 -12.56 -25.68 39.44
CA ALA A 111 -11.76 -26.61 38.62
C ALA A 111 -10.35 -26.10 38.30
N LYS A 112 -10.14 -24.76 38.28
CA LYS A 112 -8.83 -24.10 38.07
C LYS A 112 -7.97 -24.71 36.94
N LYS A 113 -8.59 -25.25 35.87
CA LYS A 113 -7.91 -25.92 34.74
C LYS A 113 -6.78 -25.09 34.11
N CYS A 114 -6.94 -23.77 34.07
CA CYS A 114 -5.92 -22.87 33.54
C CYS A 114 -4.61 -22.92 34.36
N ARG A 115 -4.70 -23.01 35.70
CA ARG A 115 -3.53 -23.16 36.56
C ARG A 115 -2.86 -24.52 36.36
N ASP A 116 -3.67 -25.58 36.33
CA ASP A 116 -3.18 -26.94 36.26
C ASP A 116 -2.57 -27.27 34.89
N SER A 117 -3.00 -26.54 33.81
CA SER A 117 -2.40 -26.64 32.48
C SER A 117 -1.11 -25.85 32.29
N CYS A 118 -0.73 -25.00 33.28
CA CYS A 118 0.43 -24.13 33.15
C CYS A 118 1.70 -24.83 33.67
N ASN A 119 2.52 -25.35 32.76
CA ASN A 119 3.78 -26.02 33.12
C ASN A 119 4.83 -25.07 33.72
N PHE A 120 4.62 -23.75 33.66
CA PHE A 120 5.56 -22.73 34.09
C PHE A 120 5.18 -22.12 35.46
N GLY A 121 4.08 -22.58 36.08
CA GLY A 121 3.60 -22.04 37.36
C GLY A 121 3.24 -20.55 37.29
N ALA A 122 2.94 -20.03 36.08
CA ALA A 122 2.66 -18.61 35.86
C ALA A 122 1.23 -18.19 36.26
N ILE A 123 0.36 -19.12 36.71
CA ILE A 123 -1.04 -18.80 37.02
C ILE A 123 -1.31 -18.96 38.50
N SER A 124 -1.77 -17.89 39.11
CA SER A 124 -2.27 -17.82 40.48
C SER A 124 -3.72 -17.34 40.52
N PHE A 125 -4.30 -17.32 41.71
CA PHE A 125 -5.63 -16.74 41.92
C PHE A 125 -5.56 -15.74 43.08
N ASP A 126 -6.11 -14.56 42.83
CA ASP A 126 -6.28 -13.49 43.78
C ASP A 126 -7.74 -13.03 43.75
N ASN A 127 -8.36 -12.88 44.93
CA ASN A 127 -9.76 -12.47 45.06
C ASN A 127 -10.73 -13.24 44.12
N ARG A 128 -10.57 -14.53 43.96
CA ARG A 128 -11.32 -15.42 43.06
C ARG A 128 -11.11 -15.17 41.58
N LYS A 129 -10.17 -14.30 41.17
CA LYS A 129 -9.81 -14.11 39.78
C LYS A 129 -8.47 -14.75 39.47
N CYS A 130 -8.36 -15.28 38.25
CA CYS A 130 -7.10 -15.78 37.71
C CYS A 130 -6.15 -14.59 37.47
N LYS A 131 -4.88 -14.76 37.81
CA LYS A 131 -3.81 -13.80 37.58
C LYS A 131 -2.65 -14.50 36.89
N ILE A 132 -2.12 -13.86 35.85
CA ILE A 132 -0.95 -14.34 35.11
C ILE A 132 0.29 -13.58 35.60
N ASP A 133 1.29 -14.32 36.06
CA ASP A 133 2.62 -13.81 36.30
C ASP A 133 3.38 -13.76 34.98
N TYR A 134 3.57 -12.57 34.47
CA TYR A 134 4.14 -12.35 33.12
C TYR A 134 5.66 -12.57 33.09
N GLU A 135 6.35 -12.58 34.21
CA GLU A 135 7.77 -12.94 34.26
C GLU A 135 7.97 -14.44 34.03
N LYS A 136 7.04 -15.26 34.53
CA LYS A 136 7.05 -16.72 34.36
C LYS A 136 6.34 -17.18 33.09
N CYS A 137 5.45 -16.37 32.54
CA CYS A 137 4.63 -16.73 31.38
C CYS A 137 5.46 -16.87 30.09
N LYS A 138 5.40 -18.05 29.47
CA LYS A 138 6.05 -18.31 28.16
C LYS A 138 5.08 -18.18 26.97
N GLU A 139 3.93 -17.56 27.17
CA GLU A 139 2.94 -17.26 26.12
C GLU A 139 2.52 -18.49 25.27
N CYS A 140 2.49 -19.69 25.86
CA CYS A 140 2.18 -20.92 25.14
C CYS A 140 0.70 -21.13 24.80
N GLY A 141 -0.22 -20.40 25.44
CA GLY A 141 -1.67 -20.42 25.15
C GLY A 141 -2.48 -21.55 25.81
N LYS A 142 -1.87 -22.55 26.43
CA LYS A 142 -2.58 -23.70 27.05
C LYS A 142 -3.69 -23.28 28.02
N CYS A 143 -3.46 -22.26 28.83
CA CYS A 143 -4.45 -21.73 29.75
C CYS A 143 -5.70 -21.15 29.07
N LYS A 144 -5.55 -20.57 27.90
CA LYS A 144 -6.66 -20.09 27.08
C LYS A 144 -7.52 -21.23 26.56
N GLU A 145 -6.88 -22.29 26.04
CA GLU A 145 -7.57 -23.45 25.44
C GLU A 145 -8.44 -24.21 26.44
N VAL A 146 -7.99 -24.31 27.68
CA VAL A 146 -8.69 -25.07 28.73
C VAL A 146 -9.71 -24.25 29.53
N CYS A 147 -9.81 -22.95 29.29
CA CYS A 147 -10.72 -22.07 30.02
C CYS A 147 -12.16 -22.25 29.57
N PRO A 148 -13.10 -22.78 30.38
CA PRO A 148 -14.47 -23.03 29.96
C PRO A 148 -15.29 -21.76 29.75
N TYR A 149 -14.80 -20.60 30.22
CA TYR A 149 -15.46 -19.30 30.07
C TYR A 149 -14.78 -18.42 29.04
N ASN A 150 -13.76 -18.90 28.32
CA ASN A 150 -12.94 -18.09 27.40
C ASN A 150 -12.44 -16.78 28.03
N ALA A 151 -12.22 -16.81 29.35
CA ALA A 151 -11.83 -15.63 30.13
C ALA A 151 -10.36 -15.24 29.99
N ILE A 152 -9.56 -16.02 29.27
CA ILE A 152 -8.18 -15.68 28.94
C ILE A 152 -8.14 -15.33 27.45
N ALA A 153 -8.02 -14.04 27.15
CA ALA A 153 -7.99 -13.52 25.81
C ALA A 153 -6.56 -13.50 25.24
N GLU A 154 -6.40 -13.87 23.99
CA GLU A 154 -5.17 -13.66 23.24
C GLU A 154 -5.23 -12.31 22.55
N VAL A 155 -4.33 -11.40 22.92
CA VAL A 155 -4.28 -10.03 22.41
C VAL A 155 -2.99 -9.85 21.63
N LYS A 156 -3.07 -10.03 20.31
CA LYS A 156 -1.95 -9.72 19.42
C LYS A 156 -2.06 -8.27 18.97
N ARG A 157 -0.92 -7.55 18.93
CA ARG A 157 -0.88 -6.20 18.35
C ARG A 157 -1.37 -6.25 16.90
N PRO A 158 -2.27 -5.35 16.48
CA PRO A 158 -2.83 -5.38 15.13
C PRO A 158 -1.75 -5.37 14.04
N CYS A 159 -0.73 -4.53 14.15
CA CYS A 159 0.39 -4.45 13.22
C CYS A 159 1.16 -5.77 13.07
N MET A 160 1.39 -6.51 14.18
CA MET A 160 2.04 -7.82 14.14
C MET A 160 1.13 -8.90 13.55
N ARG A 161 -0.18 -8.79 13.76
CA ARG A 161 -1.16 -9.71 13.17
C ARG A 161 -1.27 -9.51 11.66
N ALA A 162 -1.20 -8.26 11.19
CA ALA A 162 -1.24 -7.91 9.77
C ALA A 162 0.05 -8.31 9.03
N CYS A 163 1.18 -8.42 9.74
CA CYS A 163 2.47 -8.69 9.13
C CYS A 163 2.66 -10.19 8.86
N ILE A 164 2.31 -10.63 7.64
CA ILE A 164 2.49 -12.03 7.21
C ILE A 164 3.97 -12.42 7.12
N PRO A 165 4.90 -11.57 6.60
CA PRO A 165 6.33 -11.86 6.61
C PRO A 165 6.95 -11.95 8.01
N LYS A 166 6.19 -11.60 9.07
CA LYS A 166 6.67 -11.55 10.46
C LYS A 166 7.89 -10.63 10.63
N ALA A 167 7.92 -9.55 9.88
CA ALA A 167 8.93 -8.50 9.99
C ALA A 167 8.71 -7.58 11.21
N LEU A 168 7.53 -7.63 11.84
CA LEU A 168 7.20 -6.83 13.03
C LEU A 168 7.33 -7.65 14.30
N SER A 169 8.11 -7.14 15.22
CA SER A 169 8.24 -7.58 16.61
C SER A 169 8.04 -6.40 17.56
N TYR A 170 8.26 -6.59 18.83
CA TYR A 170 8.38 -5.51 19.80
C TYR A 170 9.67 -5.69 20.62
N ASP A 171 10.29 -4.57 20.93
CA ASP A 171 11.40 -4.52 21.84
C ASP A 171 10.92 -4.71 23.29
N VAL A 172 11.59 -5.58 24.05
CA VAL A 172 11.14 -6.00 25.40
C VAL A 172 11.27 -4.86 26.41
N ASP A 173 12.29 -4.04 26.27
CA ASP A 173 12.61 -2.97 27.24
C ASP A 173 11.77 -1.73 26.97
N SER A 174 11.79 -1.22 25.75
CA SER A 174 11.03 -0.04 25.34
C SER A 174 9.55 -0.34 25.12
N LYS A 175 9.17 -1.60 24.90
CA LYS A 175 7.81 -2.06 24.55
C LYS A 175 7.28 -1.45 23.25
N LYS A 176 8.17 -0.96 22.37
CA LYS A 176 7.84 -0.38 21.08
C LYS A 176 7.86 -1.43 19.98
N ALA A 177 7.11 -1.18 18.91
CA ALA A 177 7.20 -2.00 17.71
C ALA A 177 8.54 -1.77 17.00
N VAL A 178 9.13 -2.84 16.48
CA VAL A 178 10.37 -2.81 15.71
C VAL A 178 10.15 -3.52 14.39
N ILE A 179 10.62 -2.93 13.31
CA ILE A 179 10.56 -3.47 11.96
C ILE A 179 11.92 -4.10 11.63
N ASP A 180 11.92 -5.37 11.27
CA ASP A 180 13.07 -6.06 10.69
C ASP A 180 13.09 -5.82 9.17
N ASP A 181 13.97 -4.94 8.71
CA ASP A 181 14.06 -4.53 7.30
C ASP A 181 14.43 -5.69 6.38
N SER A 182 15.17 -6.68 6.89
CA SER A 182 15.52 -7.87 6.11
C SER A 182 14.30 -8.70 5.72
N LYS A 183 13.25 -8.68 6.53
CA LYS A 183 11.98 -9.40 6.31
C LYS A 183 10.87 -8.51 5.76
N CYS A 184 10.95 -7.20 5.97
CA CYS A 184 9.91 -6.26 5.57
C CYS A 184 9.78 -6.19 4.05
N ILE A 185 8.59 -6.44 3.52
CA ILE A 185 8.25 -6.32 2.10
C ILE A 185 7.60 -4.98 1.75
N GLN A 186 7.52 -4.08 2.69
CA GLN A 186 7.00 -2.71 2.59
C GLN A 186 5.56 -2.61 2.04
N CYS A 187 4.75 -3.64 2.27
CA CYS A 187 3.38 -3.71 1.78
C CYS A 187 2.40 -2.72 2.44
N GLY A 188 2.76 -2.10 3.57
CA GLY A 188 1.93 -1.11 4.26
C GLY A 188 0.75 -1.65 5.09
N ALA A 189 0.53 -2.96 5.16
CA ALA A 189 -0.58 -3.53 5.95
C ALA A 189 -0.55 -3.10 7.43
N CYS A 190 0.64 -2.94 8.01
CA CYS A 190 0.82 -2.47 9.38
C CYS A 190 0.48 -0.98 9.57
N VAL A 191 0.55 -0.18 8.51
CA VAL A 191 0.12 1.24 8.51
C VAL A 191 -1.39 1.31 8.65
N VAL A 192 -2.11 0.52 7.84
CA VAL A 192 -3.59 0.47 7.84
C VAL A 192 -4.13 -0.10 9.15
N ASP A 193 -3.54 -1.19 9.65
CA ASP A 193 -4.06 -1.91 10.83
C ASP A 193 -3.68 -1.26 12.17
N CYS A 194 -2.81 -0.24 12.21
CA CYS A 194 -2.42 0.40 13.46
C CYS A 194 -3.50 1.37 13.97
N PRO A 195 -4.28 1.03 15.01
CA PRO A 195 -5.38 1.88 15.48
C PRO A 195 -4.91 3.18 16.14
N PHE A 196 -3.64 3.26 16.50
CA PHE A 196 -3.02 4.44 17.10
C PHE A 196 -2.25 5.29 16.09
N GLY A 197 -2.16 4.83 14.83
CA GLY A 197 -1.37 5.48 13.80
C GLY A 197 0.11 5.63 14.16
N ALA A 198 0.64 4.68 14.93
CA ALA A 198 2.04 4.67 15.32
C ALA A 198 2.98 4.16 14.20
N ILE A 199 2.46 3.81 13.05
CA ILE A 199 3.23 3.38 11.90
C ILE A 199 2.79 4.21 10.70
N MET A 200 3.74 4.79 9.98
CA MET A 200 3.48 5.66 8.84
C MET A 200 4.56 5.44 7.77
N ASP A 201 4.22 5.71 6.52
CA ASP A 201 5.17 5.75 5.41
C ASP A 201 5.80 7.12 5.24
N LYS A 202 7.02 7.15 4.72
CA LYS A 202 7.69 8.37 4.27
C LYS A 202 6.97 8.97 3.07
N SER A 203 6.91 10.29 3.02
CA SER A 203 6.31 11.04 1.91
C SER A 203 7.37 11.65 1.01
N TYR A 204 7.07 11.73 -0.28
CA TYR A 204 7.80 12.52 -1.27
C TYR A 204 7.03 13.78 -1.69
N LEU A 205 6.02 14.17 -0.91
CA LEU A 205 5.15 15.29 -1.22
C LEU A 205 5.95 16.60 -1.40
N VAL A 206 6.92 16.86 -0.52
CA VAL A 206 7.76 18.05 -0.58
C VAL A 206 8.68 18.04 -1.81
N ASP A 207 9.28 16.88 -2.10
CA ASP A 207 10.14 16.73 -3.28
C ASP A 207 9.35 16.96 -4.57
N VAL A 208 8.11 16.45 -4.64
CA VAL A 208 7.23 16.66 -5.79
C VAL A 208 6.82 18.12 -5.91
N ILE A 209 6.48 18.81 -4.81
CA ILE A 209 6.16 20.26 -4.84
C ILE A 209 7.34 21.06 -5.38
N ARG A 210 8.56 20.77 -4.92
CA ARG A 210 9.78 21.43 -5.41
C ARG A 210 10.00 21.17 -6.89
N LEU A 211 9.78 19.92 -7.31
CA LEU A 211 9.87 19.53 -8.71
C LEU A 211 8.86 20.27 -9.61
N LEU A 212 7.61 20.45 -9.13
CA LEU A 212 6.55 21.19 -9.85
C LEU A 212 6.81 22.69 -9.92
N LYS A 213 7.66 23.24 -9.05
CA LYS A 213 8.10 24.63 -9.06
C LYS A 213 9.34 24.88 -9.91
N ASP A 214 10.04 23.82 -10.30
CA ASP A 214 11.21 23.89 -11.17
C ASP A 214 10.76 24.05 -12.65
N ASP A 215 11.65 24.55 -13.53
CA ASP A 215 11.36 24.72 -14.96
C ASP A 215 11.27 23.41 -15.76
N LYS A 216 11.34 22.28 -15.11
CA LYS A 216 11.29 20.95 -15.76
C LYS A 216 9.86 20.50 -16.00
N LYS A 217 9.63 19.85 -17.15
CA LYS A 217 8.37 19.19 -17.43
C LYS A 217 8.18 17.96 -16.55
N VAL A 218 7.10 17.95 -15.79
CA VAL A 218 6.75 16.84 -14.88
C VAL A 218 5.49 16.16 -15.37
N TYR A 219 5.56 14.87 -15.61
CA TYR A 219 4.44 14.06 -16.04
C TYR A 219 3.94 13.18 -14.87
N ALA A 220 2.62 13.16 -14.69
CA ALA A 220 1.99 12.23 -13.76
C ALA A 220 1.64 10.91 -14.46
N ILE A 221 1.90 9.78 -13.77
CA ILE A 221 1.45 8.45 -14.17
C ILE A 221 0.45 7.99 -13.11
N VAL A 222 -0.81 7.80 -13.47
CA VAL A 222 -1.89 7.55 -12.52
C VAL A 222 -2.35 6.12 -12.58
N ALA A 223 -2.41 5.45 -11.41
CA ALA A 223 -2.91 4.09 -11.29
C ALA A 223 -4.42 4.02 -11.56
N PRO A 224 -4.94 2.98 -12.26
CA PRO A 224 -6.37 2.84 -12.54
C PRO A 224 -7.26 2.78 -11.29
N ALA A 225 -6.69 2.38 -10.15
CA ALA A 225 -7.38 2.39 -8.85
C ALA A 225 -7.91 3.78 -8.44
N ILE A 226 -7.46 4.86 -9.08
CA ILE A 226 -7.96 6.23 -8.80
C ILE A 226 -9.47 6.35 -9.05
N SER A 227 -10.02 5.57 -9.98
CA SER A 227 -11.44 5.57 -10.31
C SER A 227 -12.33 5.21 -9.10
N SER A 228 -11.84 4.39 -8.20
CA SER A 228 -12.56 3.98 -6.99
C SER A 228 -12.39 4.96 -5.82
N GLN A 229 -11.39 5.85 -5.87
CA GLN A 229 -11.05 6.74 -4.78
C GLN A 229 -11.71 8.13 -4.90
N PHE A 230 -11.89 8.59 -6.14
CA PHE A 230 -12.52 9.86 -6.48
C PHE A 230 -13.82 9.64 -7.28
N ASN A 231 -14.56 8.58 -6.95
CA ASN A 231 -15.76 8.13 -7.67
C ASN A 231 -16.97 9.08 -7.57
N HIS A 232 -16.90 10.11 -6.74
CA HIS A 232 -17.88 11.20 -6.68
C HIS A 232 -17.77 12.15 -7.88
N SER A 233 -16.64 12.12 -8.60
CA SER A 233 -16.38 12.95 -9.76
C SER A 233 -15.96 12.11 -10.97
N LYS A 234 -16.22 12.62 -12.17
CA LYS A 234 -15.73 11.98 -13.40
C LYS A 234 -14.20 11.99 -13.42
N ILE A 235 -13.60 10.91 -13.90
CA ILE A 235 -12.14 10.73 -13.93
C ILE A 235 -11.43 11.87 -14.73
N GLY A 236 -12.02 12.34 -15.81
CA GLY A 236 -11.47 13.46 -16.60
C GLY A 236 -11.33 14.75 -15.80
N LYS A 237 -12.21 14.99 -14.80
CA LYS A 237 -12.09 16.12 -13.89
C LYS A 237 -10.95 15.94 -12.89
N VAL A 238 -10.72 14.72 -12.43
CA VAL A 238 -9.58 14.38 -11.56
C VAL A 238 -8.26 14.60 -12.30
N ILE A 239 -8.19 14.20 -13.57
CA ILE A 239 -7.03 14.44 -14.44
C ILE A 239 -6.76 15.94 -14.58
N THR A 240 -7.78 16.73 -14.85
CA THR A 240 -7.64 18.19 -14.93
C THR A 240 -7.20 18.80 -13.59
N ALA A 241 -7.70 18.29 -12.46
CA ALA A 241 -7.27 18.75 -11.16
C ALA A 241 -5.77 18.46 -10.92
N ILE A 242 -5.26 17.30 -11.36
CA ILE A 242 -3.84 16.97 -11.29
C ILE A 242 -3.01 17.92 -12.17
N LYS A 243 -3.46 18.21 -13.40
CA LYS A 243 -2.79 19.20 -14.27
C LYS A 243 -2.74 20.59 -13.62
N LYS A 244 -3.80 21.02 -12.93
CA LYS A 244 -3.81 22.30 -12.19
C LYS A 244 -2.81 22.38 -11.04
N LEU A 245 -2.27 21.26 -10.54
CA LEU A 245 -1.16 21.25 -9.58
C LEU A 245 0.18 21.67 -10.20
N GLY A 246 0.27 21.69 -11.54
CA GLY A 246 1.50 22.03 -12.27
C GLY A 246 2.10 20.87 -13.06
N PHE A 247 1.44 19.70 -13.11
CA PHE A 247 1.86 18.62 -14.01
C PHE A 247 1.59 19.02 -15.47
N GLU A 248 2.58 18.82 -16.34
CA GLU A 248 2.48 19.11 -17.77
C GLU A 248 1.41 18.24 -18.46
N ASP A 249 1.42 16.94 -18.14
CA ASP A 249 0.39 16.01 -18.60
C ASP A 249 0.21 14.83 -17.62
N VAL A 250 -0.86 14.05 -17.84
CA VAL A 250 -1.25 12.92 -16.99
C VAL A 250 -1.49 11.71 -17.88
N PHE A 251 -0.76 10.64 -17.62
CA PHE A 251 -0.83 9.38 -18.34
C PHE A 251 -1.44 8.29 -17.44
N GLU A 252 -2.21 7.40 -18.05
CA GLU A 252 -2.73 6.24 -17.33
C GLU A 252 -1.67 5.13 -17.24
N ALA A 253 -1.40 4.63 -16.05
CA ALA A 253 -0.60 3.41 -15.89
C ALA A 253 -1.25 2.17 -16.51
N ALA A 254 -2.52 2.26 -16.91
CA ALA A 254 -3.24 1.24 -17.66
C ALA A 254 -2.59 0.95 -19.02
N LEU A 255 -2.06 1.97 -19.71
CA LEU A 255 -1.30 1.77 -20.94
C LEU A 255 0.01 1.00 -20.67
N GLY A 256 0.69 1.31 -19.56
CA GLY A 256 1.82 0.51 -19.11
C GLY A 256 1.43 -0.92 -18.74
N ALA A 257 0.19 -1.14 -18.28
CA ALA A 257 -0.34 -2.47 -18.00
C ALA A 257 -0.61 -3.27 -19.27
N ASP A 258 -1.06 -2.61 -20.35
CA ASP A 258 -1.20 -3.23 -21.68
C ASP A 258 0.15 -3.73 -22.20
N LEU A 259 1.20 -2.91 -22.09
CA LEU A 259 2.58 -3.30 -22.45
C LEU A 259 3.08 -4.48 -21.61
N VAL A 260 2.83 -4.47 -20.30
CA VAL A 260 3.20 -5.55 -19.40
C VAL A 260 2.45 -6.84 -19.72
N ALA A 261 1.15 -6.77 -20.04
CA ALA A 261 0.36 -7.94 -20.40
C ALA A 261 0.90 -8.63 -21.65
N VAL A 262 1.26 -7.86 -22.69
CA VAL A 262 1.88 -8.39 -23.91
C VAL A 262 3.22 -9.05 -23.60
N HIS A 263 4.06 -8.39 -22.82
CA HIS A 263 5.38 -8.91 -22.48
C HIS A 263 5.30 -10.18 -21.60
N GLU A 264 4.43 -10.21 -20.57
CA GLU A 264 4.21 -11.40 -19.72
C GLU A 264 3.58 -12.56 -20.52
N CYS A 265 2.67 -12.27 -21.47
CA CYS A 265 2.11 -13.27 -22.36
C CYS A 265 3.18 -13.91 -23.24
N ASN A 266 4.07 -13.10 -23.83
CA ASN A 266 5.18 -13.59 -24.65
C ASN A 266 6.18 -14.39 -23.79
N GLU A 267 6.57 -13.92 -22.62
CA GLU A 267 7.44 -14.62 -21.68
C GLU A 267 6.86 -16.01 -21.31
N PHE A 268 5.53 -16.05 -21.01
CA PHE A 268 4.86 -17.31 -20.70
C PHE A 268 4.86 -18.29 -21.89
N LYS A 269 4.64 -17.79 -23.11
CA LYS A 269 4.72 -18.57 -24.34
C LYS A 269 6.14 -19.12 -24.57
N GLU A 270 7.18 -18.28 -24.41
CA GLU A 270 8.58 -18.67 -24.58
C GLU A 270 9.02 -19.74 -23.57
N LYS A 271 8.51 -19.71 -22.35
CA LYS A 271 8.69 -20.76 -21.33
C LYS A 271 7.90 -22.05 -21.64
N GLY A 272 7.31 -22.15 -22.83
CA GLY A 272 6.58 -23.34 -23.30
C GLY A 272 5.17 -23.48 -22.71
N GLY A 273 4.68 -22.52 -21.93
CA GLY A 273 3.32 -22.50 -21.36
C GLY A 273 3.03 -23.64 -20.35
N SER A 274 4.06 -24.35 -19.88
CA SER A 274 3.93 -25.46 -18.93
C SER A 274 4.60 -25.17 -17.59
N ASP A 275 5.62 -24.33 -17.57
CA ASP A 275 6.38 -24.01 -16.38
C ASP A 275 5.62 -23.02 -15.49
N PHE A 276 5.81 -23.18 -14.17
CA PHE A 276 5.18 -22.31 -13.21
C PHE A 276 5.79 -20.90 -13.28
N MET A 277 4.95 -19.89 -13.54
CA MET A 277 5.33 -18.48 -13.58
C MET A 277 4.47 -17.66 -12.63
N THR A 278 5.06 -16.63 -12.04
CA THR A 278 4.32 -15.65 -11.23
C THR A 278 4.38 -14.26 -11.88
N THR A 279 3.35 -13.47 -11.71
CA THR A 279 3.34 -12.07 -12.15
C THR A 279 4.36 -11.23 -11.38
N SER A 280 4.77 -10.11 -11.96
CA SER A 280 5.77 -9.20 -11.38
C SER A 280 5.25 -7.79 -11.10
N CYS A 281 4.00 -7.48 -11.41
CA CYS A 281 3.41 -6.15 -11.29
C CYS A 281 3.30 -5.62 -9.85
N CYS A 282 3.20 -6.51 -8.84
CA CYS A 282 3.11 -6.16 -7.42
C CYS A 282 4.48 -6.25 -6.73
N PRO A 283 5.16 -5.10 -6.41
CA PRO A 283 6.51 -5.13 -5.83
C PRO A 283 6.57 -5.75 -4.44
N ALA A 284 5.50 -5.66 -3.65
CA ALA A 284 5.43 -6.33 -2.35
C ALA A 284 5.34 -7.84 -2.48
N PHE A 285 4.61 -8.36 -3.49
CA PHE A 285 4.56 -9.80 -3.78
C PHE A 285 5.90 -10.33 -4.29
N VAL A 286 6.54 -9.61 -5.20
CA VAL A 286 7.89 -9.94 -5.68
C VAL A 286 8.87 -10.00 -4.49
N SER A 287 8.92 -8.97 -3.65
CA SER A 287 9.77 -8.96 -2.45
C SER A 287 9.43 -10.10 -1.47
N TYR A 288 8.16 -10.53 -1.42
CA TYR A 288 7.76 -11.65 -0.60
C TYR A 288 8.35 -12.96 -1.09
N ILE A 289 8.33 -13.20 -2.41
CA ILE A 289 8.97 -14.37 -3.02
C ILE A 289 10.48 -14.33 -2.79
N GLU A 290 11.13 -13.22 -3.12
CA GLU A 290 12.58 -13.05 -2.98
C GLU A 290 13.08 -13.36 -1.56
N LYS A 291 12.32 -12.94 -0.54
CA LYS A 291 12.71 -13.08 0.88
C LYS A 291 12.28 -14.39 1.54
N ASN A 292 11.15 -14.97 1.14
CA ASN A 292 10.56 -16.14 1.82
C ASN A 292 10.56 -17.43 1.00
N TYR A 293 10.72 -17.31 -0.33
CA TYR A 293 10.72 -18.42 -1.30
C TYR A 293 11.83 -18.23 -2.34
N PRO A 294 13.11 -18.11 -1.93
CA PRO A 294 14.21 -17.84 -2.86
C PRO A 294 14.34 -18.90 -3.97
N GLU A 295 13.89 -20.12 -3.72
CA GLU A 295 13.84 -21.21 -4.70
C GLU A 295 12.81 -21.00 -5.83
N LEU A 296 11.86 -20.08 -5.66
CA LEU A 296 10.87 -19.69 -6.67
C LEU A 296 11.22 -18.36 -7.36
N LYS A 297 12.40 -17.80 -7.10
CA LYS A 297 12.81 -16.50 -7.67
C LYS A 297 12.82 -16.53 -9.19
N GLU A 298 13.28 -17.61 -9.79
CA GLU A 298 13.32 -17.80 -11.25
C GLU A 298 11.93 -17.99 -11.89
N CYS A 299 10.91 -18.23 -11.06
CA CYS A 299 9.52 -18.28 -11.53
C CYS A 299 8.87 -16.90 -11.64
N ILE A 300 9.51 -15.84 -11.09
CA ILE A 300 8.98 -14.48 -11.20
C ILE A 300 9.15 -14.02 -12.64
N SER A 301 8.10 -13.42 -13.22
CA SER A 301 8.20 -12.76 -14.52
C SER A 301 9.32 -11.70 -14.50
N ASN A 302 10.11 -11.70 -15.56
CA ASN A 302 11.17 -10.72 -15.76
C ASN A 302 10.65 -9.34 -16.16
N THR A 303 9.36 -9.22 -16.38
CA THR A 303 8.70 -7.97 -16.81
C THR A 303 8.73 -6.92 -15.71
N VAL A 304 8.99 -5.67 -16.08
CA VAL A 304 8.83 -4.52 -15.17
C VAL A 304 7.35 -4.28 -14.84
N SER A 305 7.08 -3.51 -13.80
CA SER A 305 5.68 -3.19 -13.46
C SER A 305 5.06 -2.15 -14.41
N PRO A 306 3.72 -2.05 -14.50
CA PRO A 306 3.03 -1.03 -15.29
C PRO A 306 3.49 0.41 -15.03
N MET A 307 3.82 0.74 -13.79
CA MET A 307 4.41 2.03 -13.41
C MET A 307 5.72 2.29 -14.16
N VAL A 308 6.62 1.33 -14.15
CA VAL A 308 7.94 1.44 -14.79
C VAL A 308 7.82 1.36 -16.31
N ALA A 309 6.96 0.49 -16.84
CA ALA A 309 6.71 0.37 -18.28
C ALA A 309 6.23 1.71 -18.87
N MET A 310 5.27 2.37 -18.21
CA MET A 310 4.79 3.68 -18.63
C MET A 310 5.86 4.76 -18.51
N ALA A 311 6.65 4.76 -17.44
CA ALA A 311 7.74 5.71 -17.26
C ALA A 311 8.84 5.53 -18.33
N ARG A 312 9.18 4.28 -18.68
CA ARG A 312 10.11 3.98 -19.80
C ARG A 312 9.57 4.48 -21.13
N LEU A 313 8.28 4.27 -21.40
CA LEU A 313 7.63 4.78 -22.60
C LEU A 313 7.70 6.31 -22.69
N ILE A 314 7.36 7.01 -21.59
CA ILE A 314 7.43 8.48 -21.54
C ILE A 314 8.88 8.96 -21.80
N LYS A 315 9.85 8.38 -21.11
CA LYS A 315 11.26 8.78 -21.21
C LYS A 315 11.93 8.37 -22.53
N SER A 316 11.41 7.36 -23.23
CA SER A 316 11.86 7.03 -24.60
C SER A 316 11.49 8.12 -25.60
N GLN A 317 10.37 8.79 -25.41
CA GLN A 317 9.91 9.88 -26.25
C GLN A 317 10.54 11.23 -25.88
N ASN A 318 10.83 11.45 -24.59
CA ASN A 318 11.47 12.67 -24.08
C ASN A 318 12.33 12.35 -22.84
N LYS A 319 13.64 12.41 -22.99
CA LYS A 319 14.62 12.04 -21.92
C LYS A 319 14.70 13.04 -20.77
N ASP A 320 14.36 14.30 -21.02
CA ASP A 320 14.58 15.40 -20.05
C ASP A 320 13.39 15.62 -19.12
N VAL A 321 12.36 14.77 -19.20
CA VAL A 321 11.17 14.89 -18.36
C VAL A 321 11.33 14.17 -17.02
N LYS A 322 10.57 14.63 -16.05
CA LYS A 322 10.40 14.00 -14.75
C LYS A 322 9.06 13.26 -14.70
N THR A 323 9.05 12.13 -14.03
CA THR A 323 7.85 11.30 -13.89
C THR A 323 7.51 11.07 -12.43
N VAL A 324 6.24 11.28 -12.09
CA VAL A 324 5.70 11.03 -10.76
C VAL A 324 4.56 10.03 -10.88
N PHE A 325 4.71 8.88 -10.22
CA PHE A 325 3.62 7.92 -10.13
C PHE A 325 2.65 8.29 -9.01
N ILE A 326 1.35 8.23 -9.28
CA ILE A 326 0.28 8.49 -8.32
C ILE A 326 -0.58 7.24 -8.20
N GLY A 327 -0.57 6.61 -7.02
CA GLY A 327 -1.31 5.36 -6.83
C GLY A 327 -1.45 4.93 -5.37
N PRO A 328 -2.14 3.81 -5.08
CA PRO A 328 -2.49 3.41 -3.72
C PRO A 328 -1.38 2.68 -2.96
N CYS A 329 -0.17 2.59 -3.50
CA CYS A 329 0.81 1.57 -3.07
C CYS A 329 2.08 2.18 -2.45
N ILE A 330 2.36 1.85 -1.18
CA ILE A 330 3.62 2.26 -0.50
C ILE A 330 4.82 1.51 -1.08
N ALA A 331 4.68 0.21 -1.42
CA ALA A 331 5.78 -0.58 -1.98
C ALA A 331 6.31 -0.04 -3.32
N LYS A 332 5.50 0.72 -4.06
CA LYS A 332 5.93 1.43 -5.28
C LYS A 332 6.98 2.51 -5.00
N LYS A 333 6.97 3.12 -3.80
CA LYS A 333 8.02 4.07 -3.37
C LYS A 333 9.38 3.39 -3.29
N THR A 334 9.42 2.12 -2.86
CA THR A 334 10.64 1.32 -2.82
C THR A 334 11.03 0.80 -4.20
N GLU A 335 10.04 0.35 -4.98
CA GLU A 335 10.30 -0.14 -6.35
C GLU A 335 11.01 0.91 -7.20
N ALA A 336 10.57 2.17 -7.14
CA ALA A 336 11.18 3.28 -7.88
C ALA A 336 12.67 3.50 -7.54
N LYS A 337 13.14 3.01 -6.39
CA LYS A 337 14.55 3.09 -5.94
C LYS A 337 15.38 1.86 -6.25
N ARG A 338 14.76 0.76 -6.72
CA ARG A 338 15.53 -0.44 -7.08
C ARG A 338 16.47 -0.15 -8.24
N SER A 339 17.68 -0.71 -8.18
CA SER A 339 18.74 -0.50 -9.18
C SER A 339 18.28 -0.78 -10.60
N GLU A 340 17.48 -1.83 -10.80
CA GLU A 340 17.00 -2.31 -12.09
C GLU A 340 16.03 -1.32 -12.80
N VAL A 341 15.43 -0.40 -12.03
CA VAL A 341 14.44 0.56 -12.53
C VAL A 341 14.74 2.00 -12.14
N SER A 342 15.87 2.23 -11.49
CA SER A 342 16.30 3.56 -11.06
C SER A 342 16.41 4.53 -12.23
N GLY A 343 16.00 5.77 -12.00
CA GLY A 343 16.06 6.84 -13.00
C GLY A 343 14.85 6.91 -13.94
N TYR A 344 13.96 5.92 -13.96
CA TYR A 344 12.74 5.99 -14.77
C TYR A 344 11.58 6.66 -14.03
N VAL A 345 11.33 6.31 -12.77
CA VAL A 345 10.30 6.96 -11.93
C VAL A 345 11.01 7.82 -10.90
N ASP A 346 10.81 9.13 -10.95
CA ASP A 346 11.50 10.06 -10.07
C ASP A 346 10.90 10.03 -8.64
N TYR A 347 9.57 10.09 -8.53
CA TYR A 347 8.86 10.03 -7.24
C TYR A 347 7.55 9.25 -7.33
N VAL A 348 7.06 8.83 -6.17
CA VAL A 348 5.78 8.12 -6.02
C VAL A 348 4.95 8.80 -4.95
N LEU A 349 3.73 9.18 -5.28
CA LEU A 349 2.72 9.71 -4.36
C LEU A 349 1.59 8.70 -4.14
N THR A 350 1.04 8.69 -2.93
CA THR A 350 -0.19 7.97 -2.61
C THR A 350 -1.43 8.82 -2.94
N PHE A 351 -2.62 8.23 -2.96
CA PHE A 351 -3.85 9.00 -3.14
C PHE A 351 -4.14 9.92 -1.95
N GLU A 352 -3.68 9.55 -0.74
CA GLU A 352 -3.75 10.42 0.44
C GLU A 352 -2.88 11.68 0.24
N GLU A 353 -1.68 11.52 -0.32
CA GLU A 353 -0.78 12.63 -0.65
C GLU A 353 -1.34 13.50 -1.78
N LEU A 354 -1.93 12.89 -2.83
CA LEU A 354 -2.59 13.63 -3.90
C LEU A 354 -3.75 14.50 -3.38
N LEU A 355 -4.61 13.94 -2.54
CA LEU A 355 -5.71 14.70 -1.95
C LEU A 355 -5.19 15.89 -1.14
N ALA A 356 -4.15 15.68 -0.33
CA ALA A 356 -3.53 16.74 0.46
C ALA A 356 -2.96 17.86 -0.44
N LEU A 357 -2.36 17.51 -1.59
CA LEU A 357 -1.88 18.47 -2.58
C LEU A 357 -3.03 19.29 -3.20
N LEU A 358 -4.09 18.62 -3.65
CA LEU A 358 -5.25 19.28 -4.26
C LEU A 358 -5.89 20.27 -3.30
N ASP A 359 -6.14 19.84 -2.06
CA ASP A 359 -6.78 20.69 -1.05
C ASP A 359 -5.87 21.82 -0.53
N SER A 360 -4.53 21.61 -0.53
CA SER A 360 -3.57 22.65 -0.17
C SER A 360 -3.59 23.84 -1.14
N ARG A 361 -4.02 23.61 -2.39
CA ARG A 361 -4.17 24.63 -3.43
C ARG A 361 -5.63 25.04 -3.68
N ASN A 362 -6.57 24.60 -2.83
CA ASN A 362 -8.00 24.80 -2.99
C ASN A 362 -8.54 24.38 -4.38
N ILE A 363 -7.95 23.32 -4.96
CA ILE A 363 -8.40 22.77 -6.23
C ILE A 363 -9.61 21.88 -5.98
N LYS A 364 -10.79 22.35 -6.41
CA LYS A 364 -12.02 21.58 -6.30
C LYS A 364 -12.24 20.76 -7.56
N ILE A 365 -12.26 19.45 -7.42
CA ILE A 365 -12.36 18.52 -8.55
C ILE A 365 -13.64 18.76 -9.35
N ASP A 366 -14.78 18.98 -8.68
CA ASP A 366 -16.08 19.19 -9.34
C ASP A 366 -16.17 20.46 -10.19
N GLU A 367 -15.33 21.47 -9.89
CA GLU A 367 -15.23 22.71 -10.63
C GLU A 367 -14.25 22.62 -11.82
N CYS A 368 -13.58 21.47 -12.01
CA CYS A 368 -12.67 21.25 -13.13
C CYS A 368 -13.42 20.87 -14.40
N GLU A 369 -12.87 21.25 -15.54
CA GLU A 369 -13.31 20.76 -16.84
C GLU A 369 -12.93 19.28 -17.02
N GLU A 370 -13.63 18.57 -17.89
CA GLU A 370 -13.37 17.16 -18.15
C GLU A 370 -12.30 17.02 -19.23
N SER A 371 -11.16 16.41 -18.86
CA SER A 371 -10.09 16.04 -19.80
C SER A 371 -10.30 14.63 -20.34
N ASP A 372 -9.76 14.37 -21.52
CA ASP A 372 -9.81 13.05 -22.15
C ASP A 372 -8.85 12.06 -21.46
N THR A 373 -9.25 10.79 -21.38
CA THR A 373 -8.53 9.70 -20.70
C THR A 373 -8.38 8.48 -21.60
N LYS A 374 -7.73 8.63 -22.75
CA LYS A 374 -7.72 7.63 -23.84
C LYS A 374 -6.48 6.73 -23.88
N HIS A 375 -5.75 6.57 -22.77
CA HIS A 375 -4.43 5.98 -22.85
C HIS A 375 -4.38 4.47 -22.55
N GLY A 376 -5.37 3.86 -21.89
CA GLY A 376 -5.38 2.44 -21.54
C GLY A 376 -6.55 1.67 -22.09
N SER A 377 -6.35 0.37 -22.41
CA SER A 377 -7.44 -0.52 -22.81
C SER A 377 -8.37 -0.84 -21.63
N PHE A 378 -9.52 -1.46 -21.93
CA PHE A 378 -10.38 -2.07 -20.91
C PHE A 378 -9.54 -2.96 -19.98
N TYR A 379 -8.77 -3.89 -20.53
CA TYR A 379 -7.97 -4.85 -19.77
C TYR A 379 -6.84 -4.21 -18.98
N GLY A 380 -6.14 -3.21 -19.52
CA GLY A 380 -5.11 -2.47 -18.80
C GLY A 380 -5.64 -1.76 -17.56
N ARG A 381 -6.87 -1.24 -17.61
CA ARG A 381 -7.53 -0.63 -16.46
C ARG A 381 -7.90 -1.65 -15.37
N LEU A 382 -8.20 -2.91 -15.74
CA LEU A 382 -8.53 -3.98 -14.80
C LEU A 382 -7.37 -4.42 -13.90
N PHE A 383 -6.11 -4.11 -14.24
CA PHE A 383 -4.94 -4.44 -13.41
C PHE A 383 -5.03 -3.94 -11.96
N ALA A 384 -5.88 -2.95 -11.70
CA ALA A 384 -6.07 -2.41 -10.34
C ALA A 384 -6.81 -3.35 -9.39
N ARG A 385 -7.52 -4.37 -9.91
CA ARG A 385 -8.25 -5.36 -9.09
C ARG A 385 -7.65 -6.76 -9.22
N SER A 386 -7.89 -7.59 -8.21
CA SER A 386 -7.49 -9.00 -8.24
C SER A 386 -8.17 -9.72 -9.41
N GLY A 387 -7.42 -10.50 -10.16
CA GLY A 387 -7.85 -11.19 -11.37
C GLY A 387 -7.64 -10.39 -12.66
N GLY A 388 -7.37 -9.08 -12.58
CA GLY A 388 -7.26 -8.23 -13.75
C GLY A 388 -6.06 -8.55 -14.63
N VAL A 389 -4.91 -8.90 -14.04
CA VAL A 389 -3.71 -9.33 -14.81
C VAL A 389 -3.99 -10.64 -15.54
N THR A 390 -4.58 -11.59 -14.85
CA THR A 390 -4.97 -12.90 -15.41
C THR A 390 -5.94 -12.75 -16.58
N GLU A 391 -6.94 -11.89 -16.44
CA GLU A 391 -7.93 -11.62 -17.49
C GLU A 391 -7.27 -10.99 -18.71
N SER A 392 -6.33 -10.08 -18.53
CA SER A 392 -5.59 -9.42 -19.60
C SER A 392 -4.70 -10.39 -20.39
N VAL A 393 -3.92 -11.20 -19.68
CA VAL A 393 -3.07 -12.23 -20.31
C VAL A 393 -3.93 -13.27 -21.03
N LYS A 394 -5.04 -13.72 -20.41
CA LYS A 394 -5.98 -14.64 -21.03
C LYS A 394 -6.58 -14.08 -22.31
N HIS A 395 -7.00 -12.80 -22.27
CA HIS A 395 -7.53 -12.12 -23.45
C HIS A 395 -6.54 -12.13 -24.62
N LEU A 396 -5.25 -11.87 -24.36
CA LEU A 396 -4.20 -11.94 -25.39
C LEU A 396 -4.04 -13.34 -25.94
N ILE A 397 -3.95 -14.35 -25.07
CA ILE A 397 -3.85 -15.77 -25.48
C ILE A 397 -5.02 -16.15 -26.39
N ASP A 398 -6.24 -15.81 -26.01
CA ASP A 398 -7.46 -16.16 -26.74
C ASP A 398 -7.56 -15.37 -28.08
N SER A 399 -7.27 -14.06 -28.07
CA SER A 399 -7.40 -13.19 -29.25
C SER A 399 -6.33 -13.44 -30.31
N GLU A 400 -5.13 -13.82 -29.90
CA GLU A 400 -4.01 -14.15 -30.83
C GLU A 400 -3.97 -15.63 -31.18
N GLY A 401 -4.85 -16.46 -30.64
CA GLY A 401 -4.91 -17.90 -30.90
C GLY A 401 -3.65 -18.65 -30.42
N ILE A 402 -3.03 -18.19 -29.37
CA ILE A 402 -1.79 -18.79 -28.80
C ILE A 402 -2.11 -20.14 -28.18
N LYS A 403 -1.45 -21.18 -28.68
CA LYS A 403 -1.66 -22.56 -28.20
C LYS A 403 -0.73 -22.86 -27.03
N VAL A 404 -1.16 -22.52 -25.81
CA VAL A 404 -0.47 -22.82 -24.55
C VAL A 404 -1.45 -23.38 -23.52
N ASP A 405 -0.96 -24.17 -22.57
CA ASP A 405 -1.76 -24.67 -21.45
C ASP A 405 -1.81 -23.61 -20.33
N PHE A 406 -2.70 -22.63 -20.46
CA PHE A 406 -2.83 -21.54 -19.49
C PHE A 406 -3.81 -21.90 -18.37
N ARG A 407 -3.29 -22.17 -17.17
CA ARG A 407 -4.06 -22.51 -15.97
C ARG A 407 -3.76 -21.51 -14.85
N PRO A 408 -4.45 -20.37 -14.84
CA PRO A 408 -4.19 -19.31 -13.89
C PRO A 408 -4.62 -19.66 -12.46
N ILE A 409 -3.90 -19.08 -11.49
CA ILE A 409 -4.17 -19.14 -10.05
C ILE A 409 -4.19 -17.71 -9.55
N LEU A 410 -5.19 -17.36 -8.74
CA LEU A 410 -5.28 -16.04 -8.11
C LEU A 410 -4.77 -16.11 -6.67
N GLY A 411 -3.80 -15.27 -6.35
CA GLY A 411 -3.31 -14.99 -4.99
C GLY A 411 -3.84 -13.63 -4.53
N ASP A 412 -4.96 -13.64 -3.79
CA ASP A 412 -5.66 -12.43 -3.36
C ASP A 412 -5.31 -12.06 -1.91
N GLY A 413 -4.35 -11.16 -1.77
CA GLY A 413 -3.73 -10.81 -0.50
C GLY A 413 -2.56 -11.72 -0.13
N ILE A 414 -1.56 -11.14 0.55
CA ILE A 414 -0.28 -11.83 0.83
C ILE A 414 -0.42 -13.16 1.58
N LYS A 415 -1.47 -13.29 2.40
CA LYS A 415 -1.75 -14.55 3.12
C LYS A 415 -2.18 -15.67 2.17
N ASP A 416 -2.99 -15.35 1.18
CA ASP A 416 -3.42 -16.33 0.16
C ASP A 416 -2.28 -16.64 -0.80
N CYS A 417 -1.50 -15.62 -1.18
CA CYS A 417 -0.25 -15.81 -1.94
C CYS A 417 0.69 -16.80 -1.24
N ASP A 418 0.89 -16.67 0.08
CA ASP A 418 1.73 -17.59 0.86
C ASP A 418 1.28 -19.05 0.74
N ILE A 419 -0.03 -19.30 0.79
CA ILE A 419 -0.59 -20.65 0.63
C ILE A 419 -0.27 -21.20 -0.78
N LYS A 420 -0.48 -20.38 -1.83
CA LYS A 420 -0.23 -20.78 -3.23
C LYS A 420 1.25 -21.03 -3.49
N LEU A 421 2.13 -20.16 -2.96
CA LEU A 421 3.58 -20.31 -3.08
C LEU A 421 4.10 -21.57 -2.36
N ARG A 422 3.56 -21.91 -1.20
CA ARG A 422 3.87 -23.19 -0.52
C ARG A 422 3.51 -24.39 -1.38
N LEU A 423 2.34 -24.37 -2.02
CA LEU A 423 1.95 -25.45 -2.93
C LEU A 423 2.86 -25.51 -4.16
N ALA A 424 3.24 -24.37 -4.73
CA ALA A 424 4.18 -24.29 -5.85
C ALA A 424 5.57 -24.86 -5.47
N LYS A 425 6.11 -24.47 -4.32
CA LYS A 425 7.37 -25.04 -3.77
C LYS A 425 7.31 -26.56 -3.64
N LEU A 426 6.17 -27.10 -3.26
CA LEU A 426 5.96 -28.57 -3.16
C LEU A 426 5.62 -29.24 -4.51
N LYS A 427 5.66 -28.47 -5.63
CA LYS A 427 5.23 -28.93 -6.97
C LYS A 427 3.79 -29.46 -7.00
N ARG A 428 2.92 -28.85 -6.18
CA ARG A 428 1.47 -29.16 -6.03
C ARG A 428 0.59 -27.97 -6.39
N ALA A 429 1.10 -27.01 -7.14
CA ALA A 429 0.31 -25.89 -7.65
C ALA A 429 -0.84 -26.41 -8.53
N GLN A 430 -2.02 -25.82 -8.38
CA GLN A 430 -3.21 -26.21 -9.15
C GLN A 430 -3.26 -25.59 -10.55
N GLY A 431 -2.27 -24.81 -10.92
CA GLY A 431 -2.08 -24.18 -12.21
C GLY A 431 -0.62 -23.78 -12.41
N ASN A 432 -0.35 -23.05 -13.48
CA ASN A 432 1.00 -22.69 -13.92
C ASN A 432 1.26 -21.18 -14.06
N PHE A 433 0.24 -20.34 -13.83
CA PHE A 433 0.38 -18.88 -13.85
C PHE A 433 -0.23 -18.29 -12.59
N LEU A 434 0.59 -17.77 -11.67
CA LEU A 434 0.12 -17.21 -10.40
C LEU A 434 0.09 -15.67 -10.48
N GLU A 435 -1.10 -15.09 -10.56
CA GLU A 435 -1.28 -13.67 -10.26
C GLU A 435 -1.19 -13.46 -8.75
N GLY A 436 -0.23 -12.66 -8.29
CA GLY A 436 -0.02 -12.39 -6.87
C GLY A 436 -0.24 -10.92 -6.51
N MET A 437 -1.26 -10.65 -5.71
CA MET A 437 -1.55 -9.33 -5.15
C MET A 437 -1.34 -9.33 -3.63
N ALA A 438 -0.46 -8.44 -3.13
CA ALA A 438 -0.22 -8.35 -1.68
C ALA A 438 -1.41 -7.77 -0.90
N CYS A 439 -2.20 -6.90 -1.53
CA CYS A 439 -3.41 -6.32 -0.97
C CYS A 439 -4.63 -7.17 -1.36
N LYS A 440 -5.52 -7.44 -0.41
CA LYS A 440 -6.75 -8.18 -0.68
C LYS A 440 -7.69 -7.35 -1.56
N GLY A 441 -8.19 -7.94 -2.65
CA GLY A 441 -8.99 -7.27 -3.67
C GLY A 441 -8.16 -6.54 -4.73
N GLY A 442 -6.83 -6.55 -4.64
CA GLY A 442 -5.91 -5.87 -5.56
C GLY A 442 -5.48 -4.49 -5.10
N CYS A 443 -4.93 -3.70 -6.04
CA CYS A 443 -4.38 -2.37 -5.77
C CYS A 443 -5.43 -1.37 -5.26
N ILE A 444 -6.71 -1.56 -5.57
CA ILE A 444 -7.83 -0.72 -5.08
C ILE A 444 -7.89 -0.60 -3.56
N ASN A 445 -7.35 -1.59 -2.84
CA ASN A 445 -7.27 -1.63 -1.38
C ASN A 445 -5.82 -1.50 -0.90
N GLY A 446 -4.98 -0.81 -1.67
CA GLY A 446 -3.63 -0.48 -1.27
C GLY A 446 -3.56 0.46 -0.06
N PRO A 447 -2.47 0.45 0.71
CA PRO A 447 -2.36 1.18 1.98
C PRO A 447 -2.37 2.71 1.85
N GLY A 448 -2.17 3.24 0.65
CA GLY A 448 -2.28 4.68 0.35
C GLY A 448 -3.61 5.06 -0.30
N SER A 449 -4.63 4.19 -0.24
CA SER A 449 -6.00 4.47 -0.65
C SER A 449 -6.72 5.36 0.36
N LEU A 450 -7.65 6.19 -0.12
CA LEU A 450 -8.48 7.05 0.73
C LEU A 450 -9.53 6.23 1.49
N ASN A 451 -10.06 5.19 0.85
CA ASN A 451 -11.00 4.26 1.45
C ASN A 451 -10.75 2.82 0.96
N HIS A 452 -11.19 1.85 1.75
CA HIS A 452 -11.06 0.42 1.48
C HIS A 452 -12.46 -0.20 1.49
N ASP A 453 -13.11 -0.23 0.32
CA ASP A 453 -14.44 -0.82 0.16
C ASP A 453 -14.40 -1.97 -0.85
N ILE A 454 -15.11 -3.06 -0.57
CA ILE A 454 -15.28 -4.19 -1.48
C ILE A 454 -15.93 -3.78 -2.82
N LYS A 455 -16.69 -2.67 -2.82
CA LYS A 455 -17.32 -2.11 -4.02
C LYS A 455 -16.34 -1.43 -4.97
N ASN A 456 -15.13 -1.13 -4.51
CA ASN A 456 -14.11 -0.47 -5.32
C ASN A 456 -13.77 -1.25 -6.61
N SER A 457 -13.88 -2.59 -6.60
CA SER A 457 -13.71 -3.40 -7.81
C SER A 457 -14.69 -3.05 -8.91
N LYS A 458 -15.96 -2.80 -8.56
CA LYS A 458 -17.00 -2.42 -9.54
C LYS A 458 -16.74 -1.05 -10.17
N GLU A 459 -16.14 -0.13 -9.43
CA GLU A 459 -15.77 1.19 -9.98
C GLU A 459 -14.62 1.06 -10.98
N VAL A 460 -13.69 0.12 -10.76
CA VAL A 460 -12.64 -0.20 -11.73
C VAL A 460 -13.23 -0.85 -12.99
N ASP A 461 -14.18 -1.78 -12.84
CA ASP A 461 -14.85 -2.40 -13.99
C ASP A 461 -15.58 -1.35 -14.85
N LYS A 462 -16.36 -0.45 -14.22
CA LYS A 462 -17.00 0.68 -14.91
C LYS A 462 -15.96 1.60 -15.59
N TYR A 463 -14.83 1.83 -14.95
CA TYR A 463 -13.76 2.63 -15.54
C TYR A 463 -13.13 1.91 -16.73
N GLY A 464 -13.01 0.59 -16.69
CA GLY A 464 -12.64 -0.24 -17.82
C GLY A 464 -13.59 0.00 -19.01
N GLU A 465 -14.92 -0.08 -18.78
CA GLU A 465 -15.96 0.13 -19.80
C GLU A 465 -15.90 1.51 -20.47
N LEU A 466 -15.32 2.52 -19.83
CA LEU A 466 -15.10 3.85 -20.41
C LEU A 466 -13.89 3.91 -21.35
N SER A 467 -13.14 2.81 -21.53
CA SER A 467 -12.03 2.80 -22.48
C SER A 467 -12.53 2.95 -23.92
N SER A 468 -11.79 3.70 -24.73
CA SER A 468 -12.05 3.80 -26.18
C SER A 468 -11.67 2.51 -26.93
N SER A 469 -10.85 1.65 -26.33
CA SER A 469 -10.39 0.37 -26.88
C SER A 469 -10.64 -0.76 -25.90
N GLU A 470 -11.41 -1.75 -26.34
CA GLU A 470 -11.56 -2.99 -25.57
C GLU A 470 -10.29 -3.83 -25.68
N LYS A 471 -9.71 -3.92 -26.88
CA LYS A 471 -8.54 -4.77 -27.16
C LYS A 471 -7.23 -4.07 -26.84
N ILE A 472 -6.32 -4.81 -26.20
CA ILE A 472 -4.96 -4.35 -25.87
C ILE A 472 -4.19 -3.95 -27.13
N ASN A 473 -4.24 -4.78 -28.18
CA ASN A 473 -3.51 -4.53 -29.42
C ASN A 473 -3.95 -3.26 -30.15
N ASP A 474 -5.24 -2.90 -30.08
CA ASP A 474 -5.74 -1.67 -30.69
C ASP A 474 -5.18 -0.42 -29.97
N THR A 475 -5.01 -0.51 -28.64
CA THR A 475 -4.42 0.58 -27.84
C THR A 475 -2.93 0.76 -28.14
N LEU A 476 -2.23 -0.32 -28.46
CA LEU A 476 -0.80 -0.30 -28.73
C LEU A 476 -0.43 -0.07 -30.20
N ALA A 477 -1.40 -0.09 -31.12
CA ALA A 477 -1.16 -0.03 -32.57
C ALA A 477 -0.35 1.19 -33.03
N ASP A 478 -0.56 2.35 -32.41
CA ASP A 478 0.12 3.60 -32.74
C ASP A 478 1.40 3.84 -31.89
N ILE A 479 1.76 2.90 -31.03
CA ILE A 479 2.88 3.04 -30.08
C ILE A 479 4.07 2.22 -30.57
N LYS A 480 5.18 2.91 -30.88
CA LYS A 480 6.45 2.24 -31.16
C LYS A 480 7.06 1.75 -29.84
N PHE A 481 6.78 0.51 -29.46
CA PHE A 481 7.27 -0.10 -28.23
C PHE A 481 8.20 -1.30 -28.47
N GLU A 482 8.44 -1.69 -29.73
CA GLU A 482 9.29 -2.83 -30.09
C GLU A 482 10.73 -2.67 -29.58
N ASP A 483 11.23 -1.42 -29.55
CA ASP A 483 12.55 -1.07 -29.01
C ASP A 483 12.53 -0.76 -27.49
N LEU A 484 11.36 -0.87 -26.86
CA LEU A 484 11.22 -0.54 -25.44
C LEU A 484 11.60 -1.74 -24.57
N ASN A 485 12.73 -1.64 -23.87
CA ASN A 485 13.09 -2.67 -22.92
C ASN A 485 12.07 -2.73 -21.77
N LEU A 486 11.35 -3.85 -21.66
CA LEU A 486 10.40 -4.12 -20.58
C LEU A 486 10.92 -5.16 -19.58
N SER A 487 12.16 -5.62 -19.74
CA SER A 487 12.80 -6.58 -18.83
C SER A 487 13.47 -5.88 -17.65
N LYS A 488 13.59 -6.60 -16.51
CA LYS A 488 14.31 -6.12 -15.30
C LYS A 488 15.82 -6.31 -15.41
N ASN A 489 16.28 -7.27 -16.21
CA ASN A 489 17.65 -7.78 -16.18
C ASN A 489 18.57 -7.17 -17.25
N GLU A 490 18.35 -5.92 -17.66
CA GLU A 490 19.27 -5.21 -18.57
C GLU A 490 19.60 -3.81 -18.08
#